data_1111c0f3194ddb9a82a47275f2a50be5
#
_entry.id   1111c0f3194ddb9a82a47275f2a50be5
#
_cell.length_a   1.000
_cell.length_b   1.000
_cell.length_c   1.000
_cell.angle_alpha   90.00
_cell.angle_beta   90.00
_cell.angle_gamma   90.00
#
_symmetry.space_group_name_H-M   'P 1'
#
loop_
_entity.id
_entity.type
_entity.pdbx_description
1 polymer ?
#
loop_
_entity_poly.entity_id
_entity_poly.type
_entity_poly.pdbx_seq_one_letter_code
_entity_poly.pdbx_strand_id
1 'polypeptide(L)'
;MEQYDLPESEYLDKAPLQWTEAQHSDLIHRVEDAAQLADISVLSDLRHGTGFFDASRNVIHIREGNNSTEQLKSLLEGYSEAVITRTSTSDKPVAELESAALTALLQVRCGVPIDDQLAERITAALEDAGNVGGFSMRDSVARLHNAMEYCVRYAELEQTSEQYQAQQIEPEELTPQSEAFMEMM
;
A
#
# COMPACT_ATOMS: atom_id res chain seq x y z
N MET A 1 -10.63 3.33 -35.74
CA MET A 1 -10.36 2.70 -34.44
C MET A 1 -8.85 2.78 -34.30
N GLU A 2 -8.37 3.87 -33.67
CA GLU A 2 -6.94 4.09 -33.49
C GLU A 2 -6.45 3.15 -32.39
N GLN A 3 -5.52 2.30 -32.75
CA GLN A 3 -4.83 1.39 -31.85
C GLN A 3 -3.83 2.25 -31.09
N TYR A 4 -4.13 2.54 -29.81
CA TYR A 4 -3.17 3.17 -28.93
C TYR A 4 -2.09 2.13 -28.60
N ASP A 5 -0.93 2.27 -29.23
CA ASP A 5 0.28 1.60 -28.77
C ASP A 5 0.66 2.21 -27.40
N LEU A 6 0.25 1.52 -26.34
CA LEU A 6 0.79 1.81 -25.02
C LEU A 6 2.29 1.49 -25.06
N PRO A 7 3.17 2.39 -24.62
CA PRO A 7 4.58 2.08 -24.55
C PRO A 7 4.73 0.80 -23.71
N GLU A 8 5.43 -0.20 -24.26
CA GLU A 8 5.82 -1.39 -23.52
C GLU A 8 6.48 -0.89 -22.22
N SER A 9 5.83 -1.14 -21.10
CA SER A 9 6.32 -0.62 -19.84
C SER A 9 7.56 -1.42 -19.46
N GLU A 10 8.73 -0.79 -19.51
CA GLU A 10 9.99 -1.30 -18.94
C GLU A 10 9.86 -1.69 -17.44
N TYR A 11 8.67 -1.46 -16.86
CA TYR A 11 8.36 -1.74 -15.47
C TYR A 11 7.87 -3.17 -15.20
N LEU A 12 7.49 -3.94 -16.23
CA LEU A 12 6.94 -5.30 -16.05
C LEU A 12 8.02 -6.38 -15.88
N ASP A 13 9.27 -6.11 -16.28
CA ASP A 13 10.37 -7.08 -16.17
C ASP A 13 11.18 -6.99 -14.87
N LYS A 14 10.82 -6.07 -13.97
CA LYS A 14 11.52 -5.98 -12.67
C LYS A 14 10.86 -6.95 -11.69
N ALA A 15 11.68 -7.85 -11.13
CA ALA A 15 11.23 -8.71 -10.03
C ALA A 15 10.53 -7.88 -8.95
N PRO A 16 9.40 -8.35 -8.40
CA PRO A 16 8.72 -7.63 -7.34
C PRO A 16 9.69 -7.42 -6.19
N LEU A 17 9.73 -6.18 -5.68
CA LEU A 17 10.56 -5.83 -4.54
C LEU A 17 10.21 -6.74 -3.37
N GLN A 18 11.19 -7.48 -2.89
CA GLN A 18 11.03 -8.26 -1.68
C GLN A 18 11.23 -7.35 -0.48
N TRP A 19 10.16 -7.08 0.24
CA TRP A 19 10.17 -6.31 1.46
C TRP A 19 10.46 -7.21 2.65
N THR A 20 11.35 -6.78 3.53
CA THR A 20 11.66 -7.47 4.77
C THR A 20 10.74 -7.01 5.90
N GLU A 21 10.62 -7.81 6.96
CA GLU A 21 9.85 -7.45 8.15
C GLU A 21 10.37 -6.16 8.82
N ALA A 22 11.68 -5.92 8.77
CA ALA A 22 12.29 -4.67 9.26
C ALA A 22 11.85 -3.45 8.43
N GLN A 23 11.72 -3.59 7.12
CA GLN A 23 11.22 -2.54 6.24
C GLN A 23 9.73 -2.27 6.49
N HIS A 24 8.92 -3.30 6.74
CA HIS A 24 7.53 -3.12 7.13
C HIS A 24 7.40 -2.39 8.47
N SER A 25 8.29 -2.63 9.43
CA SER A 25 8.31 -1.89 10.71
C SER A 25 8.61 -0.39 10.50
N ASP A 26 9.54 -0.04 9.61
CA ASP A 26 9.83 1.35 9.26
C ASP A 26 8.63 2.01 8.56
N LEU A 27 7.97 1.30 7.64
CA LEU A 27 6.77 1.80 6.97
C LEU A 27 5.60 2.04 7.93
N ILE A 28 5.44 1.22 8.98
CA ILE A 28 4.44 1.45 10.04
C ILE A 28 4.65 2.82 10.65
N HIS A 29 5.87 3.13 11.10
CA HIS A 29 6.19 4.42 11.71
C HIS A 29 5.91 5.60 10.78
N ARG A 30 6.26 5.48 9.49
CA ARG A 30 5.98 6.55 8.52
C ARG A 30 4.49 6.78 8.30
N VAL A 31 3.69 5.73 8.24
CA VAL A 31 2.24 5.86 8.10
C VAL A 31 1.60 6.39 9.38
N GLU A 32 2.10 5.99 10.56
CA GLU A 32 1.67 6.55 11.86
C GLU A 32 1.98 8.03 11.95
N ASP A 33 3.18 8.46 11.56
CA ASP A 33 3.57 9.87 11.52
C ASP A 33 2.67 10.67 10.56
N ALA A 34 2.37 10.13 9.38
CA ALA A 34 1.45 10.75 8.43
C ALA A 34 0.02 10.87 8.99
N ALA A 35 -0.45 9.86 9.70
CA ALA A 35 -1.74 9.91 10.38
C ALA A 35 -1.74 10.98 11.47
N GLN A 36 -0.69 11.06 12.28
CA GLN A 36 -0.54 12.05 13.35
C GLN A 36 -0.48 13.49 12.81
N LEU A 37 0.21 13.72 11.67
CA LEU A 37 0.20 15.03 10.99
C LEU A 37 -1.19 15.46 10.54
N ALA A 38 -2.10 14.52 10.35
CA ALA A 38 -3.50 14.73 10.04
C ALA A 38 -4.41 14.72 11.29
N ASP A 39 -3.87 14.83 12.51
CA ASP A 39 -4.57 14.71 13.79
C ASP A 39 -5.35 13.39 13.95
N ILE A 40 -4.87 12.30 13.37
CA ILE A 40 -5.43 10.96 13.53
C ILE A 40 -4.56 10.18 14.49
N SER A 41 -5.17 9.62 15.54
CA SER A 41 -4.48 8.71 16.46
C SER A 41 -4.52 7.27 15.93
N VAL A 42 -3.48 6.49 16.21
CA VAL A 42 -3.44 5.06 15.89
C VAL A 42 -3.42 4.26 17.19
N LEU A 43 -4.29 3.26 17.33
CA LEU A 43 -4.39 2.38 18.48
C LEU A 43 -4.27 0.92 18.06
N SER A 44 -3.31 0.19 18.66
CA SER A 44 -3.15 -1.26 18.52
C SER A 44 -4.00 -1.97 19.56
N ASP A 45 -5.30 -2.15 19.29
CA ASP A 45 -6.26 -2.71 20.23
C ASP A 45 -7.16 -3.82 19.67
N LEU A 46 -7.01 -4.14 18.37
CA LEU A 46 -7.78 -5.21 17.73
C LEU A 46 -7.10 -6.56 17.92
N ARG A 47 -7.78 -7.51 18.54
CA ARG A 47 -7.30 -8.90 18.64
C ARG A 47 -7.52 -9.69 17.35
N HIS A 48 -8.54 -9.35 16.58
CA HIS A 48 -8.92 -10.01 15.34
C HIS A 48 -9.51 -9.00 14.36
N GLY A 49 -9.51 -9.36 13.09
CA GLY A 49 -10.10 -8.53 12.03
C GLY A 49 -9.10 -7.63 11.33
N THR A 50 -9.64 -6.76 10.52
CA THR A 50 -8.92 -5.77 9.71
C THR A 50 -8.87 -4.42 10.42
N GLY A 51 -7.92 -3.56 10.05
CA GLY A 51 -7.90 -2.19 10.57
C GLY A 51 -9.08 -1.37 10.05
N PHE A 52 -9.52 -0.41 10.85
CA PHE A 52 -10.59 0.50 10.44
C PHE A 52 -10.41 1.90 11.05
N PHE A 53 -11.09 2.88 10.48
CA PHE A 53 -11.09 4.26 10.96
C PHE A 53 -12.39 4.60 11.67
N ASP A 54 -12.31 4.95 12.96
CA ASP A 54 -13.41 5.55 13.71
C ASP A 54 -13.43 7.06 13.48
N ALA A 55 -14.26 7.51 12.54
CA ALA A 55 -14.40 8.92 12.21
C ALA A 55 -14.94 9.77 13.38
N SER A 56 -15.69 9.19 14.31
CA SER A 56 -16.27 9.90 15.44
C SER A 56 -15.22 10.27 16.48
N ARG A 57 -14.17 9.47 16.60
CA ARG A 57 -13.06 9.66 17.54
C ARG A 57 -11.78 10.12 16.88
N ASN A 58 -11.75 10.09 15.56
CA ASN A 58 -10.57 10.36 14.76
C ASN A 58 -9.41 9.40 15.06
N VAL A 59 -9.72 8.11 15.11
CA VAL A 59 -8.79 7.06 15.53
C VAL A 59 -8.77 5.95 14.49
N ILE A 60 -7.59 5.50 14.12
CA ILE A 60 -7.38 4.25 13.38
C ILE A 60 -7.13 3.14 14.40
N HIS A 61 -7.94 2.10 14.35
CA HIS A 61 -7.77 0.88 15.13
C HIS A 61 -7.04 -0.15 14.30
N ILE A 62 -5.94 -0.68 14.81
CA ILE A 62 -5.13 -1.69 14.10
C ILE A 62 -4.98 -2.95 14.93
N ARG A 63 -4.59 -4.03 14.25
CA ARG A 63 -4.37 -5.33 14.86
C ARG A 63 -3.17 -5.30 15.80
N GLU A 64 -3.38 -5.79 17.03
CA GLU A 64 -2.31 -6.06 17.98
C GLU A 64 -1.53 -7.31 17.54
N GLY A 65 -0.19 -7.26 17.58
CA GLY A 65 0.64 -8.43 17.23
C GLY A 65 2.11 -8.09 17.03
N ASN A 66 2.91 -9.14 16.88
CA ASN A 66 4.36 -9.02 16.72
C ASN A 66 4.81 -9.16 15.24
N ASN A 67 3.87 -9.35 14.31
CA ASN A 67 4.17 -9.47 12.88
C ASN A 67 3.95 -8.11 12.20
N SER A 68 5.05 -7.47 11.82
CA SER A 68 5.04 -6.14 11.21
C SER A 68 4.25 -6.10 9.88
N THR A 69 4.25 -7.18 9.11
CA THR A 69 3.47 -7.26 7.85
C THR A 69 1.98 -7.21 8.12
N GLU A 70 1.48 -7.97 9.11
CA GLU A 70 0.06 -7.96 9.47
C GLU A 70 -0.38 -6.65 10.13
N GLN A 71 0.50 -6.04 10.93
CA GLN A 71 0.24 -4.71 11.50
C GLN A 71 0.19 -3.64 10.41
N LEU A 72 1.16 -3.64 9.49
CA LEU A 72 1.18 -2.71 8.36
C LEU A 72 -0.06 -2.87 7.49
N LYS A 73 -0.45 -4.11 7.18
CA LYS A 73 -1.68 -4.40 6.45
C LYS A 73 -2.90 -3.76 7.11
N SER A 74 -3.07 -4.00 8.42
CA SER A 74 -4.17 -3.46 9.21
C SER A 74 -4.13 -1.93 9.27
N LEU A 75 -2.94 -1.33 9.38
CA LEU A 75 -2.75 0.12 9.38
C LEU A 75 -3.11 0.74 8.02
N LEU A 76 -2.68 0.13 6.92
CA LEU A 76 -3.01 0.61 5.57
C LEU A 76 -4.50 0.57 5.29
N GLU A 77 -5.24 -0.41 5.82
CA GLU A 77 -6.70 -0.49 5.72
C GLU A 77 -7.36 0.70 6.42
N GLY A 78 -7.05 0.93 7.70
CA GLY A 78 -7.60 2.05 8.45
C GLY A 78 -7.16 3.41 7.92
N TYR A 79 -5.91 3.53 7.46
CA TYR A 79 -5.39 4.77 6.88
C TYR A 79 -6.07 5.12 5.54
N SER A 80 -6.28 4.14 4.67
CA SER A 80 -7.03 4.32 3.42
C SER A 80 -8.45 4.81 3.67
N GLU A 81 -9.14 4.20 4.64
CA GLU A 81 -10.48 4.61 5.04
C GLU A 81 -10.50 6.05 5.57
N ALA A 82 -9.52 6.41 6.40
CA ALA A 82 -9.39 7.76 6.93
C ALA A 82 -9.15 8.80 5.82
N VAL A 83 -8.27 8.51 4.87
CA VAL A 83 -7.97 9.41 3.74
C VAL A 83 -9.21 9.58 2.86
N ILE A 84 -9.90 8.51 2.48
CA ILE A 84 -11.11 8.59 1.65
C ILE A 84 -12.23 9.31 2.39
N THR A 85 -12.47 9.00 3.66
CA THR A 85 -13.51 9.68 4.47
C THR A 85 -13.30 11.19 4.54
N ARG A 86 -12.06 11.66 4.53
CA ARG A 86 -11.74 13.10 4.61
C ARG A 86 -11.67 13.80 3.27
N THR A 87 -11.37 13.09 2.20
CA THR A 87 -11.12 13.67 0.87
C THR A 87 -12.25 13.43 -0.11
N SER A 88 -13.06 12.40 0.09
CA SER A 88 -14.16 12.04 -0.80
C SER A 88 -15.48 12.62 -0.31
N THR A 89 -16.24 13.18 -1.24
CA THR A 89 -17.64 13.59 -1.04
C THR A 89 -18.61 12.60 -1.71
N SER A 90 -18.10 11.42 -2.05
CA SER A 90 -18.85 10.38 -2.75
C SER A 90 -19.90 9.73 -1.85
N ASP A 91 -20.94 9.17 -2.48
CA ASP A 91 -21.89 8.30 -1.79
C ASP A 91 -21.17 7.11 -1.14
N LYS A 92 -21.74 6.61 -0.03
CA LYS A 92 -21.11 5.57 0.78
C LYS A 92 -20.60 4.37 -0.02
N PRO A 93 -21.35 3.74 -0.95
CA PRO A 93 -20.85 2.60 -1.72
C PRO A 93 -19.63 2.96 -2.60
N VAL A 94 -19.59 4.18 -3.15
CA VAL A 94 -18.46 4.66 -3.94
C VAL A 94 -17.24 4.90 -3.05
N ALA A 95 -17.44 5.48 -1.86
CA ALA A 95 -16.36 5.69 -0.89
C ALA A 95 -15.79 4.35 -0.37
N GLU A 96 -16.63 3.32 -0.19
CA GLU A 96 -16.19 1.97 0.17
C GLU A 96 -15.33 1.34 -0.93
N LEU A 97 -15.72 1.48 -2.19
CA LEU A 97 -14.92 1.04 -3.34
C LEU A 97 -13.58 1.78 -3.38
N GLU A 98 -13.58 3.09 -3.25
CA GLU A 98 -12.38 3.91 -3.28
C GLU A 98 -11.43 3.57 -2.12
N SER A 99 -11.95 3.34 -0.92
CA SER A 99 -11.16 2.93 0.23
C SER A 99 -10.53 1.55 0.04
N ALA A 100 -11.28 0.56 -0.43
CA ALA A 100 -10.76 -0.77 -0.69
C ALA A 100 -9.71 -0.78 -1.81
N ALA A 101 -9.93 -0.01 -2.88
CA ALA A 101 -8.99 0.14 -3.97
C ALA A 101 -7.71 0.87 -3.53
N LEU A 102 -7.81 1.94 -2.73
CA LEU A 102 -6.65 2.62 -2.16
C LEU A 102 -5.84 1.70 -1.26
N THR A 103 -6.51 0.89 -0.43
CA THR A 103 -5.86 -0.14 0.40
C THR A 103 -5.02 -1.07 -0.46
N ALA A 104 -5.58 -1.62 -1.55
CA ALA A 104 -4.86 -2.52 -2.44
C ALA A 104 -3.63 -1.84 -3.08
N LEU A 105 -3.79 -0.60 -3.55
CA LEU A 105 -2.69 0.17 -4.13
C LEU A 105 -1.56 0.41 -3.12
N LEU A 106 -1.89 0.77 -1.88
CA LEU A 106 -0.91 0.98 -0.82
C LEU A 106 -0.24 -0.34 -0.40
N GLN A 107 -0.99 -1.44 -0.29
CA GLN A 107 -0.42 -2.75 0.01
C GLN A 107 0.60 -3.17 -1.05
N VAL A 108 0.25 -3.06 -2.35
CA VAL A 108 1.20 -3.35 -3.44
C VAL A 108 2.43 -2.45 -3.34
N ARG A 109 2.24 -1.16 -3.09
CA ARG A 109 3.35 -0.20 -2.94
C ARG A 109 4.29 -0.55 -1.79
N CYS A 110 3.74 -1.04 -0.69
CA CYS A 110 4.49 -1.43 0.51
C CYS A 110 4.93 -2.90 0.50
N GLY A 111 4.73 -3.63 -0.60
CA GLY A 111 5.10 -5.04 -0.70
C GLY A 111 4.30 -5.96 0.21
N VAL A 112 3.10 -5.54 0.61
CA VAL A 112 2.16 -6.36 1.38
C VAL A 112 1.27 -7.12 0.38
N PRO A 113 1.16 -8.46 0.50
CA PRO A 113 0.31 -9.23 -0.41
C PRO A 113 -1.17 -8.85 -0.27
N ILE A 114 -1.85 -8.74 -1.42
CA ILE A 114 -3.32 -8.66 -1.45
C ILE A 114 -3.86 -10.05 -1.19
N ASP A 115 -4.74 -10.18 -0.20
CA ASP A 115 -5.43 -11.43 0.09
C ASP A 115 -6.81 -11.52 -0.58
N ASP A 116 -7.38 -12.72 -0.54
CA ASP A 116 -8.69 -13.00 -1.12
C ASP A 116 -9.79 -12.14 -0.48
N GLN A 117 -9.68 -11.82 0.80
CA GLN A 117 -10.67 -11.02 1.52
C GLN A 117 -10.73 -9.59 0.98
N LEU A 118 -9.58 -8.96 0.71
CA LEU A 118 -9.55 -7.63 0.11
C LEU A 118 -10.06 -7.66 -1.35
N ALA A 119 -9.71 -8.70 -2.11
CA ALA A 119 -10.18 -8.88 -3.48
C ALA A 119 -11.70 -9.05 -3.54
N GLU A 120 -12.28 -9.86 -2.66
CA GLU A 120 -13.73 -10.02 -2.52
C GLU A 120 -14.41 -8.70 -2.12
N ARG A 121 -13.83 -7.95 -1.18
CA ARG A 121 -14.34 -6.64 -0.75
C ARG A 121 -14.36 -5.63 -1.89
N ILE A 122 -13.31 -5.57 -2.72
CA ILE A 122 -13.27 -4.70 -3.90
C ILE A 122 -14.36 -5.10 -4.90
N THR A 123 -14.54 -6.40 -5.14
CA THR A 123 -15.55 -6.90 -6.07
C THR A 123 -16.98 -6.54 -5.61
N ALA A 124 -17.31 -6.79 -4.35
CA ALA A 124 -18.59 -6.44 -3.77
C ALA A 124 -18.86 -4.92 -3.80
N ALA A 125 -17.85 -4.12 -3.40
CA ALA A 125 -17.95 -2.66 -3.42
C ALA A 125 -18.12 -2.09 -4.84
N LEU A 126 -17.51 -2.73 -5.85
CA LEU A 126 -17.70 -2.35 -7.26
C LEU A 126 -19.13 -2.60 -7.74
N GLU A 127 -19.73 -3.74 -7.37
CA GLU A 127 -21.12 -4.04 -7.68
C GLU A 127 -22.07 -3.05 -7.03
N ASP A 128 -21.86 -2.71 -5.76
CA ASP A 128 -22.67 -1.76 -5.01
C ASP A 128 -22.53 -0.34 -5.57
N ALA A 129 -21.31 0.11 -5.87
CA ALA A 129 -21.05 1.41 -6.49
C ALA A 129 -21.69 1.51 -7.88
N GLY A 130 -21.68 0.43 -8.65
CA GLY A 130 -22.35 0.37 -9.97
C GLY A 130 -23.85 0.58 -9.92
N ASN A 131 -24.49 0.35 -8.78
CA ASN A 131 -25.90 0.61 -8.57
C ASN A 131 -26.23 2.06 -8.15
N VAL A 132 -25.20 2.88 -7.87
CA VAL A 132 -25.37 4.30 -7.51
C VAL A 132 -25.66 5.12 -8.76
N GLY A 133 -26.75 5.88 -8.76
CA GLY A 133 -27.08 6.76 -9.87
C GLY A 133 -26.00 7.85 -10.06
N GLY A 134 -25.43 7.93 -11.26
CA GLY A 134 -24.37 8.88 -11.58
C GLY A 134 -22.95 8.41 -11.24
N PHE A 135 -22.76 7.15 -10.82
CA PHE A 135 -21.43 6.58 -10.62
C PHE A 135 -20.59 6.68 -11.90
N SER A 136 -19.37 7.14 -11.75
CA SER A 136 -18.38 7.29 -12.83
C SER A 136 -17.05 6.65 -12.38
N MET A 137 -16.69 5.56 -13.01
CA MET A 137 -15.41 4.91 -12.80
C MET A 137 -14.23 5.87 -13.07
N ARG A 138 -14.33 6.70 -14.09
CA ARG A 138 -13.29 7.68 -14.42
C ARG A 138 -13.05 8.66 -13.29
N ASP A 139 -14.13 9.15 -12.66
CA ASP A 139 -14.02 10.12 -11.57
C ASP A 139 -13.48 9.45 -10.30
N SER A 140 -13.86 8.19 -10.02
CA SER A 140 -13.28 7.40 -8.93
C SER A 140 -11.79 7.16 -9.14
N VAL A 141 -11.36 6.81 -10.35
CA VAL A 141 -9.92 6.65 -10.65
C VAL A 141 -9.16 7.96 -10.46
N ALA A 142 -9.71 9.10 -10.85
CA ALA A 142 -9.08 10.40 -10.63
C ALA A 142 -8.94 10.73 -9.13
N ARG A 143 -9.97 10.44 -8.32
CA ARG A 143 -9.90 10.62 -6.85
C ARG A 143 -8.90 9.68 -6.21
N LEU A 144 -8.87 8.41 -6.64
CA LEU A 144 -7.88 7.44 -6.17
C LEU A 144 -6.45 7.87 -6.49
N HIS A 145 -6.21 8.41 -7.68
CA HIS A 145 -4.90 8.93 -8.05
C HIS A 145 -4.46 10.04 -7.09
N ASN A 146 -5.33 11.03 -6.83
CA ASN A 146 -5.04 12.11 -5.89
C ASN A 146 -4.83 11.60 -4.46
N ALA A 147 -5.64 10.65 -4.02
CA ALA A 147 -5.49 10.04 -2.70
C ALA A 147 -4.18 9.26 -2.57
N MET A 148 -3.79 8.53 -3.61
CA MET A 148 -2.52 7.81 -3.64
C MET A 148 -1.32 8.75 -3.63
N GLU A 149 -1.35 9.85 -4.41
CA GLU A 149 -0.30 10.87 -4.37
C GLU A 149 -0.18 11.50 -2.97
N TYR A 150 -1.32 11.78 -2.33
CA TYR A 150 -1.34 12.27 -0.95
C TYR A 150 -0.65 11.27 -0.01
N CYS A 151 -1.06 10.00 -0.02
CA CYS A 151 -0.48 8.97 0.85
C CYS A 151 1.03 8.81 0.62
N VAL A 152 1.46 8.73 -0.64
CA VAL A 152 2.88 8.54 -1.00
C VAL A 152 3.72 9.72 -0.49
N ARG A 153 3.24 10.94 -0.65
CA ARG A 153 3.96 12.14 -0.23
C ARG A 153 4.05 12.26 1.30
N TYR A 154 2.94 12.08 2.01
CA TYR A 154 2.89 12.35 3.45
C TYR A 154 3.45 11.20 4.30
N ALA A 155 3.32 9.96 3.84
CA ALA A 155 3.92 8.81 4.50
C ALA A 155 5.33 8.47 3.95
N GLU A 156 5.89 9.33 3.09
CA GLU A 156 7.21 9.14 2.49
C GLU A 156 7.41 7.74 1.90
N LEU A 157 6.35 7.23 1.24
CA LEU A 157 6.35 5.90 0.62
C LEU A 157 7.10 5.88 -0.72
N GLU A 158 7.76 6.98 -1.08
CA GLU A 158 8.66 7.03 -2.23
C GLU A 158 9.91 6.21 -1.89
N GLN A 159 10.18 5.20 -2.71
CA GLN A 159 11.49 4.59 -2.68
C GLN A 159 12.48 5.61 -3.24
N THR A 160 13.45 6.00 -2.44
CA THR A 160 14.57 6.77 -2.99
C THR A 160 15.33 5.88 -3.97
N SER A 161 15.79 6.47 -5.07
CA SER A 161 16.61 5.76 -6.08
C SER A 161 17.85 5.09 -5.45
N GLU A 162 18.32 5.63 -4.33
CA GLU A 162 19.43 5.09 -3.54
C GLU A 162 19.07 3.77 -2.83
N GLN A 163 17.87 3.66 -2.28
CA GLN A 163 17.40 2.40 -1.66
C GLN A 163 17.21 1.31 -2.72
N TYR A 164 16.74 1.68 -3.91
CA TYR A 164 16.59 0.75 -5.03
C TYR A 164 17.96 0.26 -5.55
N GLN A 165 18.96 1.14 -5.65
CA GLN A 165 20.31 0.78 -6.07
C GLN A 165 21.03 -0.05 -5.01
N ALA A 166 20.85 0.24 -3.71
CA ALA A 166 21.45 -0.54 -2.62
C ALA A 166 20.94 -1.99 -2.57
N GLN A 167 19.67 -2.24 -2.95
CA GLN A 167 19.13 -3.60 -3.03
C GLN A 167 19.59 -4.39 -4.26
N GLN A 168 20.02 -3.70 -5.33
CA GLN A 168 20.57 -4.35 -6.52
C GLN A 168 22.08 -4.66 -6.43
N ILE A 169 22.77 -4.06 -5.45
CA ILE A 169 24.20 -4.30 -5.17
C ILE A 169 24.32 -5.16 -3.90
N GLU A 170 23.58 -6.29 -3.81
CA GLU A 170 24.12 -7.38 -3.02
C GLU A 170 25.30 -7.94 -3.84
N PRO A 171 26.54 -7.88 -3.33
CA PRO A 171 27.64 -8.52 -4.01
C PRO A 171 27.30 -10.01 -4.07
N GLU A 172 27.29 -10.58 -5.29
CA GLU A 172 27.47 -12.04 -5.42
C GLU A 172 28.61 -12.37 -4.43
N GLU A 173 28.28 -13.10 -3.39
CA GLU A 173 29.31 -13.64 -2.51
C GLU A 173 30.30 -14.38 -3.43
N LEU A 174 31.46 -13.80 -3.58
CA LEU A 174 32.61 -14.45 -4.17
C LEU A 174 32.81 -15.71 -3.35
N THR A 175 32.27 -16.80 -3.87
CA THR A 175 32.47 -18.12 -3.29
C THR A 175 34.00 -18.31 -3.12
N PRO A 176 34.47 -18.78 -1.95
CA PRO A 176 35.92 -18.91 -1.66
C PRO A 176 36.65 -19.93 -2.54
N GLN A 177 36.11 -20.33 -3.67
CA GLN A 177 36.71 -21.26 -4.62
C GLN A 177 37.61 -20.60 -5.67
N SER A 178 37.60 -19.27 -5.80
CA SER A 178 38.49 -18.61 -6.76
C SER A 178 39.90 -18.30 -6.23
N GLU A 179 40.11 -18.30 -4.91
CA GLU A 179 41.45 -18.09 -4.35
C GLU A 179 42.33 -19.35 -4.43
N ALA A 180 41.76 -20.54 -4.43
CA ALA A 180 42.53 -21.79 -4.53
C ALA A 180 43.13 -22.06 -5.90
N PHE A 181 42.74 -21.32 -6.93
CA PHE A 181 43.25 -21.53 -8.31
C PHE A 181 44.44 -20.62 -8.66
N MET A 182 44.72 -19.57 -7.88
CA MET A 182 45.86 -18.68 -8.12
C MET A 182 47.15 -19.08 -7.36
N GLU A 183 47.10 -20.00 -6.41
CA GLU A 183 48.31 -20.47 -5.72
C GLU A 183 48.96 -21.72 -6.38
N MET A 184 48.42 -22.22 -7.50
CA MET A 184 48.98 -23.40 -8.21
C MET A 184 49.61 -23.06 -9.58
N MET A 185 49.92 -21.84 -9.86
CA MET A 185 50.81 -21.45 -10.99
C MET A 185 52.03 -20.69 -10.42
#